data_fe4cd7f0b42ad7e88190fe67554c5509
#
_entry.id   fe4cd7f0b42ad7e88190fe67554c5509
#
_cell.length_a   1.000
_cell.length_b   1.000
_cell.length_c   1.000
_cell.angle_alpha   90.00
_cell.angle_beta   90.00
_cell.angle_gamma   90.00
#
_symmetry.space_group_name_H-M   'P 1'
#
loop_
_entity.id
_entity.type
_entity.pdbx_description
1 polymer ?
#
loop_
_entity_poly.entity_id
_entity_poly.type
_entity_poly.pdbx_seq_one_letter_code
_entity_poly.pdbx_strand_id
1 'polypeptide(L)'
;MFPIFGMANKDGEPMLIGISGKAQSGKDTLGKFLCDEYHCMHYYFAKPLKEGAKVMFNLTDDQIANKEVPIEPWGISPRKIYQLLGTEVGRGIDPAIWIKNAEMFIKSVPGRTVVITDCRFDNEAIFIRNRGGVVINIVRDQQDIYENKHSSEGGLEEKNIDFTI
;
A
#
# COMPACT_ATOMS: atom_id res chain seq x y z
N MET A 1 -24.27 -0.14 20.53
CA MET A 1 -23.07 0.63 20.91
C MET A 1 -21.87 -0.25 20.67
N PHE A 2 -21.20 -0.11 19.55
CA PHE A 2 -19.96 -0.84 19.31
C PHE A 2 -18.85 -0.15 20.11
N PRO A 3 -17.98 -0.90 20.80
CA PRO A 3 -16.91 -0.28 21.55
C PRO A 3 -15.99 0.50 20.61
N ILE A 4 -15.77 1.77 20.91
CA ILE A 4 -14.87 2.71 20.23
C ILE A 4 -13.40 2.35 20.59
N PHE A 5 -13.06 1.09 20.60
CA PHE A 5 -11.69 0.63 20.68
C PHE A 5 -11.30 0.11 19.33
N GLY A 6 -10.16 0.58 18.81
CA GLY A 6 -9.67 0.29 17.48
C GLY A 6 -9.89 -1.16 17.07
N MET A 7 -10.10 -1.39 15.79
CA MET A 7 -10.32 -2.73 15.26
C MET A 7 -9.25 -3.67 15.84
N ALA A 8 -9.71 -4.72 16.52
CA ALA A 8 -8.85 -5.71 17.14
C ALA A 8 -9.11 -7.08 16.52
N ASN A 9 -8.11 -7.93 16.54
CA ASN A 9 -8.26 -9.33 16.15
C ASN A 9 -9.10 -10.09 17.19
N LYS A 10 -9.28 -11.39 16.99
CA LYS A 10 -10.07 -12.27 17.88
C LYS A 10 -9.59 -12.27 19.35
N ASP A 11 -8.32 -11.91 19.57
CA ASP A 11 -7.67 -11.92 20.88
C ASP A 11 -7.65 -10.52 21.51
N GLY A 12 -8.29 -9.53 20.88
CA GLY A 12 -8.31 -8.14 21.35
C GLY A 12 -7.04 -7.35 21.03
N GLU A 13 -6.13 -7.92 20.22
CA GLU A 13 -4.89 -7.27 19.81
C GLU A 13 -5.10 -6.39 18.58
N PRO A 14 -4.30 -5.32 18.41
CA PRO A 14 -4.30 -4.49 17.22
C PRO A 14 -4.09 -5.33 15.97
N MET A 15 -4.86 -5.04 14.92
CA MET A 15 -4.78 -5.82 13.70
C MET A 15 -4.17 -5.03 12.54
N LEU A 16 -3.69 -5.76 11.54
CA LEU A 16 -3.32 -5.18 10.25
C LEU A 16 -4.48 -5.31 9.28
N ILE A 17 -4.76 -4.25 8.53
CA ILE A 17 -5.76 -4.25 7.47
C ILE A 17 -5.05 -3.88 6.17
N GLY A 18 -4.93 -4.84 5.26
CA GLY A 18 -4.42 -4.59 3.91
C GLY A 18 -5.56 -4.25 2.97
N ILE A 19 -5.37 -3.21 2.17
CA ILE A 19 -6.33 -2.84 1.13
C ILE A 19 -5.64 -3.00 -0.23
N SER A 20 -6.22 -3.85 -1.07
CA SER A 20 -5.82 -4.11 -2.45
C SER A 20 -6.87 -3.58 -3.42
N GLY A 21 -6.53 -3.53 -4.69
CA GLY A 21 -7.41 -3.12 -5.78
C GLY A 21 -6.67 -2.29 -6.83
N LYS A 22 -7.26 -2.12 -7.99
CA LYS A 22 -6.68 -1.36 -9.11
C LYS A 22 -6.50 0.13 -8.78
N ALA A 23 -5.77 0.83 -9.65
CA ALA A 23 -5.66 2.28 -9.54
C ALA A 23 -7.05 2.93 -9.54
N GLN A 24 -7.27 3.95 -8.70
CA GLN A 24 -8.53 4.67 -8.56
C GLN A 24 -9.75 3.83 -8.11
N SER A 25 -9.55 2.63 -7.57
CA SER A 25 -10.65 1.80 -7.05
C SER A 25 -11.27 2.33 -5.74
N GLY A 26 -10.63 3.29 -5.06
CA GLY A 26 -11.12 3.82 -3.79
C GLY A 26 -10.33 3.36 -2.55
N LYS A 27 -9.17 2.71 -2.73
CA LYS A 27 -8.32 2.23 -1.62
C LYS A 27 -7.98 3.31 -0.61
N ASP A 28 -7.54 4.46 -1.10
CA ASP A 28 -7.15 5.58 -0.23
C ASP A 28 -8.36 6.18 0.49
N THR A 29 -9.53 6.20 -0.18
CA THR A 29 -10.79 6.65 0.42
C THR A 29 -11.21 5.74 1.56
N LEU A 30 -11.19 4.41 1.35
CA LEU A 30 -11.50 3.45 2.40
C LEU A 30 -10.47 3.52 3.53
N GLY A 31 -9.17 3.59 3.21
CA GLY A 31 -8.12 3.72 4.20
C GLY A 31 -8.28 4.97 5.07
N LYS A 32 -8.57 6.10 4.44
CA LYS A 32 -8.85 7.35 5.17
C LYS A 32 -10.08 7.22 6.07
N PHE A 33 -11.18 6.70 5.53
CA PHE A 33 -12.41 6.47 6.31
C PHE A 33 -12.12 5.62 7.56
N LEU A 34 -11.42 4.49 7.41
CA LEU A 34 -11.07 3.63 8.53
C LEU A 34 -10.18 4.34 9.57
N CYS A 35 -9.25 5.16 9.12
CA CYS A 35 -8.39 5.91 10.03
C CYS A 35 -9.14 7.00 10.78
N ASP A 36 -10.04 7.71 10.11
CA ASP A 36 -10.83 8.80 10.70
C ASP A 36 -11.86 8.24 11.72
N GLU A 37 -12.58 7.17 11.36
CA GLU A 37 -13.66 6.60 12.20
C GLU A 37 -13.14 5.72 13.35
N TYR A 38 -12.06 4.98 13.12
CA TYR A 38 -11.56 3.98 14.07
C TYR A 38 -10.18 4.32 14.65
N HIS A 39 -9.67 5.53 14.37
CA HIS A 39 -8.39 6.02 14.87
C HIS A 39 -7.20 5.09 14.55
N CYS A 40 -7.24 4.41 13.39
CA CYS A 40 -6.18 3.56 12.92
C CYS A 40 -4.97 4.38 12.45
N MET A 41 -3.82 3.73 12.36
CA MET A 41 -2.62 4.32 11.75
C MET A 41 -2.60 3.98 10.27
N HIS A 42 -2.43 4.99 9.43
CA HIS A 42 -2.28 4.80 7.99
C HIS A 42 -0.83 4.51 7.62
N TYR A 43 -0.63 3.50 6.80
CA TYR A 43 0.67 3.19 6.19
C TYR A 43 0.48 2.75 4.74
N TYR A 44 1.55 2.77 3.97
CA TYR A 44 1.63 2.17 2.64
C TYR A 44 3.05 1.65 2.39
N PHE A 45 3.16 0.47 1.78
CA PHE A 45 4.46 -0.20 1.56
C PHE A 45 5.42 0.66 0.74
N ALA A 46 4.89 1.44 -0.21
CA ALA A 46 5.68 2.35 -1.02
C ALA A 46 6.11 3.65 -0.30
N LYS A 47 5.82 3.83 1.00
CA LYS A 47 6.16 5.07 1.72
C LYS A 47 7.67 5.37 1.68
N PRO A 48 8.55 4.49 2.16
CA PRO A 48 10.00 4.76 2.15
C PRO A 48 10.55 4.90 0.73
N LEU A 49 10.00 4.17 -0.23
CA LEU A 49 10.34 4.31 -1.64
C LEU A 49 10.05 5.71 -2.17
N LYS A 50 8.84 6.22 -1.93
CA LYS A 50 8.43 7.55 -2.42
C LYS A 50 9.22 8.66 -1.75
N GLU A 51 9.48 8.56 -0.44
CA GLU A 51 10.30 9.49 0.30
C GLU A 51 11.75 9.48 -0.22
N GLY A 52 12.33 8.31 -0.42
CA GLY A 52 13.66 8.15 -1.01
C GLY A 52 13.75 8.71 -2.42
N ALA A 53 12.79 8.39 -3.29
CA ALA A 53 12.75 8.92 -4.65
C ALA A 53 12.61 10.45 -4.68
N LYS A 54 11.80 11.03 -3.78
CA LYS A 54 11.65 12.49 -3.66
C LYS A 54 13.01 13.16 -3.43
N VAL A 55 13.82 12.59 -2.54
CA VAL A 55 15.17 13.12 -2.26
C VAL A 55 16.14 12.85 -3.41
N MET A 56 16.20 11.61 -3.92
CA MET A 56 17.16 11.21 -4.96
C MET A 56 16.98 11.98 -6.27
N PHE A 57 15.73 12.27 -6.66
CA PHE A 57 15.38 12.92 -7.92
C PHE A 57 14.95 14.37 -7.73
N ASN A 58 15.04 14.89 -6.51
CA ASN A 58 14.61 16.26 -6.16
C ASN A 58 13.19 16.58 -6.65
N LEU A 59 12.24 15.66 -6.41
CA LEU A 59 10.88 15.78 -6.90
C LEU A 59 10.12 16.88 -6.14
N THR A 60 9.46 17.76 -6.88
CA THR A 60 8.50 18.72 -6.32
C THR A 60 7.16 18.07 -6.03
N ASP A 61 6.33 18.67 -5.18
CA ASP A 61 4.99 18.18 -4.88
C ASP A 61 4.08 18.17 -6.11
N ASP A 62 4.24 19.15 -7.02
CA ASP A 62 3.53 19.17 -8.29
C ASP A 62 3.91 17.99 -9.21
N GLN A 63 5.19 17.65 -9.28
CA GLN A 63 5.66 16.49 -10.04
C GLN A 63 5.14 15.17 -9.44
N ILE A 64 5.09 15.09 -8.11
CA ILE A 64 4.52 13.92 -7.40
C ILE A 64 3.01 13.80 -7.66
N ALA A 65 2.29 14.92 -7.69
CA ALA A 65 0.86 14.96 -8.02
C ALA A 65 0.62 14.55 -9.49
N ASN A 66 1.45 15.01 -10.42
CA ASN A 66 1.39 14.73 -11.86
C ASN A 66 2.31 13.56 -12.26
N LYS A 67 2.30 12.50 -11.51
CA LYS A 67 3.25 11.37 -11.57
C LYS A 67 3.35 10.66 -12.92
N GLU A 68 2.44 10.88 -13.85
CA GLU A 68 2.46 10.29 -15.20
C GLU A 68 3.31 11.10 -16.19
N VAL A 69 3.58 12.38 -15.90
CA VAL A 69 4.27 13.28 -16.78
C VAL A 69 5.79 13.13 -16.62
N PRO A 70 6.55 12.91 -17.72
CA PRO A 70 8.01 12.93 -17.65
C PRO A 70 8.54 14.25 -17.12
N ILE A 71 9.60 14.19 -16.34
CA ILE A 71 10.21 15.34 -15.67
C ILE A 71 11.66 15.57 -16.10
N GLU A 72 12.02 16.83 -16.28
CA GLU A 72 13.39 17.22 -16.55
C GLU A 72 14.22 17.28 -15.25
N PRO A 73 15.54 16.97 -15.29
CA PRO A 73 16.33 16.58 -16.47
C PRO A 73 16.30 15.05 -16.75
N TRP A 74 15.45 14.29 -16.05
CA TRP A 74 15.47 12.83 -16.05
C TRP A 74 14.82 12.19 -17.29
N GLY A 75 13.91 12.89 -17.97
CA GLY A 75 13.18 12.40 -19.14
C GLY A 75 12.21 11.23 -18.87
N ILE A 76 11.95 10.92 -17.59
CA ILE A 76 11.03 9.85 -17.18
C ILE A 76 10.04 10.38 -16.14
N SER A 77 8.89 9.72 -16.04
CA SER A 77 7.85 10.13 -15.09
C SER A 77 8.13 9.63 -13.66
N PRO A 78 7.64 10.32 -12.61
CA PRO A 78 7.73 9.83 -11.24
C PRO A 78 7.14 8.43 -11.06
N ARG A 79 6.06 8.08 -11.76
CA ARG A 79 5.52 6.71 -11.76
C ARG A 79 6.58 5.69 -12.21
N LYS A 80 7.29 5.98 -13.30
CA LYS A 80 8.32 5.08 -13.81
C LYS A 80 9.51 4.98 -12.86
N ILE A 81 9.89 6.08 -12.22
CA ILE A 81 10.91 6.08 -11.15
C ILE A 81 10.49 5.15 -10.01
N TYR A 82 9.24 5.28 -9.51
CA TYR A 82 8.74 4.42 -8.44
C TYR A 82 8.69 2.94 -8.83
N GLN A 83 8.31 2.61 -10.06
CA GLN A 83 8.30 1.23 -10.55
C GLN A 83 9.71 0.64 -10.58
N LEU A 84 10.68 1.38 -11.14
CA LEU A 84 12.07 0.92 -11.22
C LEU A 84 12.70 0.77 -9.84
N LEU A 85 12.63 1.80 -9.00
CA LEU A 85 13.20 1.74 -7.66
C LEU A 85 12.49 0.73 -6.76
N GLY A 86 11.16 0.64 -6.87
CA GLY A 86 10.36 -0.22 -6.00
C GLY A 86 10.45 -1.70 -6.35
N THR A 87 10.41 -2.03 -7.62
CA THR A 87 10.37 -3.41 -8.08
C THR A 87 11.73 -3.88 -8.54
N GLU A 88 12.32 -3.22 -9.55
CA GLU A 88 13.56 -3.72 -10.17
C GLU A 88 14.75 -3.59 -9.21
N VAL A 89 14.89 -2.46 -8.53
CA VAL A 89 16.01 -2.23 -7.60
C VAL A 89 15.68 -2.77 -6.20
N GLY A 90 14.65 -2.26 -5.56
CA GLY A 90 14.35 -2.57 -4.17
C GLY A 90 14.08 -4.05 -3.95
N ARG A 91 13.15 -4.64 -4.69
CA ARG A 91 12.85 -6.08 -4.60
C ARG A 91 13.93 -6.96 -5.20
N GLY A 92 14.75 -6.42 -6.11
CA GLY A 92 15.95 -7.10 -6.60
C GLY A 92 17.03 -7.26 -5.53
N ILE A 93 17.13 -6.30 -4.60
CA ILE A 93 18.03 -6.39 -3.43
C ILE A 93 17.45 -7.36 -2.39
N ASP A 94 16.16 -7.19 -2.06
CA ASP A 94 15.44 -8.02 -1.10
C ASP A 94 13.93 -8.02 -1.44
N PRO A 95 13.35 -9.15 -1.84
CA PRO A 95 11.92 -9.24 -2.14
C PRO A 95 11.02 -8.79 -0.99
N ALA A 96 11.50 -8.83 0.26
CA ALA A 96 10.78 -8.43 1.47
C ALA A 96 11.15 -7.01 1.95
N ILE A 97 11.88 -6.21 1.17
CA ILE A 97 12.38 -4.89 1.62
C ILE A 97 11.25 -4.00 2.14
N TRP A 98 10.12 -3.91 1.44
CA TRP A 98 9.00 -3.06 1.83
C TRP A 98 8.24 -3.62 3.03
N ILE A 99 8.20 -4.94 3.16
CA ILE A 99 7.64 -5.63 4.32
C ILE A 99 8.48 -5.35 5.57
N LYS A 100 9.80 -5.39 5.47
CA LYS A 100 10.71 -5.07 6.58
C LYS A 100 10.55 -3.62 7.03
N ASN A 101 10.38 -2.69 6.10
CA ASN A 101 10.08 -1.29 6.41
C ASN A 101 8.71 -1.14 7.12
N ALA A 102 7.68 -1.83 6.63
CA ALA A 102 6.36 -1.83 7.28
C ALA A 102 6.44 -2.41 8.70
N GLU A 103 7.20 -3.47 8.90
CA GLU A 103 7.41 -4.06 10.23
C GLU A 103 8.07 -3.09 11.21
N MET A 104 9.05 -2.32 10.77
CA MET A 104 9.67 -1.27 11.60
C MET A 104 8.65 -0.20 11.98
N PHE A 105 7.79 0.22 11.03
CA PHE A 105 6.72 1.18 11.32
C PHE A 105 5.71 0.60 12.33
N ILE A 106 5.24 -0.63 12.14
CA ILE A 106 4.29 -1.28 13.05
C ILE A 106 4.87 -1.35 14.48
N LYS A 107 6.15 -1.69 14.62
CA LYS A 107 6.84 -1.70 15.92
C LYS A 107 6.96 -0.32 16.56
N SER A 108 6.96 0.76 15.76
CA SER A 108 7.01 2.14 16.27
C SER A 108 5.67 2.65 16.80
N VAL A 109 4.57 1.96 16.50
CA VAL A 109 3.19 2.32 16.91
C VAL A 109 2.51 1.17 17.67
N PRO A 110 3.08 0.73 18.80
CA PRO A 110 2.57 -0.43 19.52
C PRO A 110 1.12 -0.21 19.98
N GLY A 111 0.32 -1.27 19.96
CA GLY A 111 -1.08 -1.21 20.37
C GLY A 111 -2.01 -0.48 19.39
N ARG A 112 -1.57 -0.14 18.20
CA ARG A 112 -2.38 0.55 17.19
C ARG A 112 -2.69 -0.36 16.01
N THR A 113 -3.95 -0.37 15.60
CA THR A 113 -4.34 -0.98 14.32
C THR A 113 -3.75 -0.17 13.17
N VAL A 114 -3.19 -0.86 12.18
CA VAL A 114 -2.55 -0.25 11.01
C VAL A 114 -3.30 -0.64 9.75
N VAL A 115 -3.70 0.36 8.96
CA VAL A 115 -4.32 0.20 7.64
C VAL A 115 -3.27 0.45 6.57
N ILE A 116 -3.04 -0.52 5.70
CA ILE A 116 -2.06 -0.48 4.62
C ILE A 116 -2.80 -0.44 3.28
N THR A 117 -2.75 0.69 2.56
CA THR A 117 -3.63 0.97 1.41
C THR A 117 -3.06 0.59 0.05
N ASP A 118 -1.88 0.00 -0.02
CA ASP A 118 -1.23 -0.37 -1.29
C ASP A 118 -0.73 -1.83 -1.31
N CYS A 119 -1.50 -2.74 -0.72
CA CYS A 119 -1.19 -4.16 -0.76
C CYS A 119 -1.33 -4.68 -2.20
N ARG A 120 -0.21 -5.00 -2.85
CA ARG A 120 -0.17 -5.33 -4.29
C ARG A 120 0.49 -6.68 -4.60
N PHE A 121 1.30 -7.19 -3.70
CA PHE A 121 2.04 -8.42 -3.88
C PHE A 121 1.61 -9.48 -2.86
N ASP A 122 1.62 -10.73 -3.28
CA ASP A 122 1.17 -11.83 -2.42
C ASP A 122 1.98 -11.95 -1.12
N ASN A 123 3.28 -11.69 -1.16
CA ASN A 123 4.10 -11.68 0.05
C ASN A 123 3.69 -10.59 1.05
N GLU A 124 3.16 -9.46 0.58
CA GLU A 124 2.60 -8.40 1.43
C GLU A 124 1.29 -8.84 2.08
N ALA A 125 0.41 -9.45 1.30
CA ALA A 125 -0.84 -10.02 1.80
C ALA A 125 -0.60 -11.15 2.83
N ILE A 126 0.31 -12.06 2.52
CA ILE A 126 0.72 -13.14 3.43
C ILE A 126 1.30 -12.56 4.73
N PHE A 127 2.13 -11.53 4.65
CA PHE A 127 2.67 -10.85 5.83
C PHE A 127 1.56 -10.30 6.75
N ILE A 128 0.54 -9.65 6.17
CA ILE A 128 -0.61 -9.12 6.91
C ILE A 128 -1.38 -10.25 7.59
N ARG A 129 -1.74 -11.29 6.83
CA ARG A 129 -2.54 -12.42 7.31
C ARG A 129 -1.83 -13.25 8.37
N ASN A 130 -0.53 -13.46 8.25
CA ASN A 130 0.28 -14.18 9.25
C ASN A 130 0.34 -13.48 10.61
N ARG A 131 -0.03 -12.19 10.67
CA ARG A 131 -0.18 -11.41 11.90
C ARG A 131 -1.62 -11.30 12.38
N GLY A 132 -2.51 -12.18 11.91
CA GLY A 132 -3.92 -12.15 12.27
C GLY A 132 -4.69 -10.98 11.65
N GLY A 133 -4.10 -10.32 10.65
CA GLY A 133 -4.74 -9.25 9.89
C GLY A 133 -5.64 -9.77 8.78
N VAL A 134 -6.29 -8.86 8.08
CA VAL A 134 -7.20 -9.15 6.97
C VAL A 134 -6.80 -8.37 5.72
N VAL A 135 -7.09 -8.93 4.55
CA VAL A 135 -6.85 -8.29 3.24
C VAL A 135 -8.19 -8.09 2.54
N ILE A 136 -8.48 -6.83 2.22
CA ILE A 136 -9.70 -6.39 1.51
C ILE A 136 -9.32 -6.00 0.09
N ASN A 137 -9.98 -6.59 -0.89
CA ASN A 137 -9.83 -6.21 -2.29
C ASN A 137 -11.01 -5.33 -2.74
N ILE A 138 -10.72 -4.15 -3.27
CA ILE A 138 -11.75 -3.25 -3.81
C ILE A 138 -11.84 -3.43 -5.31
N VAL A 139 -13.03 -3.80 -5.77
CA VAL A 139 -13.37 -3.93 -7.18
C VAL A 139 -14.36 -2.84 -7.57
N ARG A 140 -14.08 -2.14 -8.65
CA ARG A 140 -14.99 -1.15 -9.22
C ARG A 140 -15.45 -1.63 -10.59
N ASP A 141 -16.75 -1.61 -10.84
CA ASP A 141 -17.38 -1.95 -12.13
C ASP A 141 -17.08 -0.90 -13.23
N GLN A 142 -15.82 -0.58 -13.44
CA GLN A 142 -15.41 0.23 -14.59
C GLN A 142 -14.43 -0.56 -15.42
N GLN A 143 -14.80 -0.76 -16.68
CA GLN A 143 -13.96 -1.38 -17.70
C GLN A 143 -12.56 -0.78 -17.69
N ASP A 144 -11.58 -1.67 -17.66
CA ASP A 144 -10.17 -1.36 -17.66
C ASP A 144 -9.76 -0.57 -18.92
N ILE A 145 -9.58 0.74 -18.79
CA ILE A 145 -9.07 1.59 -19.88
C ILE A 145 -7.53 1.63 -19.88
N TYR A 146 -6.86 1.07 -18.88
CA TYR A 146 -5.40 1.09 -18.81
C TYR A 146 -4.82 -0.31 -18.64
N GLU A 147 -4.40 -0.91 -19.76
CA GLU A 147 -3.51 -2.07 -19.74
C GLU A 147 -2.07 -1.65 -19.39
N ASN A 148 -1.81 -1.40 -18.12
CA ASN A 148 -0.43 -1.31 -17.63
C ASN A 148 0.00 -2.68 -17.11
N LYS A 149 0.80 -3.39 -17.90
CA LYS A 149 1.29 -4.76 -17.61
C LYS A 149 2.51 -4.79 -16.67
N HIS A 150 2.68 -3.82 -15.76
CA HIS A 150 3.76 -3.89 -14.78
C HIS A 150 3.40 -4.90 -13.68
N SER A 151 4.37 -5.69 -13.22
CA SER A 151 4.17 -6.73 -12.19
C SER A 151 3.49 -6.22 -10.90
N SER A 152 3.71 -4.94 -10.54
CA SER A 152 3.07 -4.31 -9.39
C SER A 152 1.57 -4.00 -9.58
N GLU A 153 1.01 -4.26 -10.75
CA GLU A 153 -0.40 -4.01 -11.09
C GLU A 153 -1.18 -5.29 -11.41
N GLY A 154 -0.52 -6.45 -11.30
CA GLY A 154 -1.11 -7.76 -11.57
C GLY A 154 -2.19 -8.21 -10.58
N GLY A 155 -2.30 -7.53 -9.44
CA GLY A 155 -3.24 -7.91 -8.37
C GLY A 155 -2.75 -9.07 -7.50
N LEU A 156 -3.51 -9.36 -6.45
CA LEU A 156 -3.24 -10.48 -5.54
C LEU A 156 -3.88 -11.76 -6.06
N GLU A 157 -3.29 -12.91 -5.73
CA GLU A 157 -3.97 -14.19 -5.88
C GLU A 157 -5.21 -14.23 -4.96
N GLU A 158 -6.32 -14.75 -5.46
CA GLU A 158 -7.62 -14.80 -4.76
C GLU A 158 -7.52 -15.44 -3.37
N LYS A 159 -6.68 -16.48 -3.22
CA LYS A 159 -6.42 -17.15 -1.93
C LYS A 159 -5.84 -16.24 -0.85
N ASN A 160 -5.26 -15.10 -1.23
CA ASN A 160 -4.63 -14.12 -0.35
C ASN A 160 -5.55 -12.93 -0.02
N ILE A 161 -6.81 -13.00 -0.46
CA ILE A 161 -7.86 -12.00 -0.22
C ILE A 161 -8.88 -12.60 0.75
N ASP A 162 -9.23 -11.86 1.80
CA ASP A 162 -10.23 -12.30 2.78
C ASP A 162 -11.62 -11.76 2.45
N PHE A 163 -11.70 -10.54 1.88
CA PHE A 163 -12.96 -9.89 1.49
C PHE A 163 -12.80 -9.15 0.16
N THR A 164 -13.87 -9.17 -0.65
CA THR A 164 -13.98 -8.35 -1.87
C THR A 164 -15.20 -7.47 -1.77
N ILE A 165 -15.07 -6.18 -2.04
CA ILE A 165 -16.12 -5.17 -1.97
C ILE A 165 -16.10 -4.27 -3.21
#